data_8c833a6950aa820ef99d633d812ce613
#
_entry.id   8c833a6950aa820ef99d633d812ce613
#
_cell.length_a   1.000
_cell.length_b   1.000
_cell.length_c   1.000
_cell.angle_alpha   90.00
_cell.angle_beta   90.00
_cell.angle_gamma   90.00
#
_symmetry.space_group_name_H-M   'P 1'
#
loop_
_entity.id
_entity.type
_entity.pdbx_description
1 polymer ?
#
loop_
_entity_poly.entity_id
_entity_poly.type
_entity_poly.pdbx_seq_one_letter_code
_entity_poly.pdbx_strand_id
1 'polypeptide(L)'
;GNRERNKRNGFGRPLKLSLATKLDALRHPLWLKDYMTNGIAMLANWEQYAPAGSSAEEVGEFVANQFPGPLTWKDIEHFREIWSGNLVLKGIMRVDDAIRAAEAGVDGLMGSNHGARQLDRAPSEPCRRDFL
;
A
#
# COMPACT_ATOMS: atom_id res chain seq x y z
N GLY A 1 -1.32 -0.55 3.44
CA GLY A 1 -1.69 -1.48 4.50
C GLY A 1 -0.72 -1.41 5.66
N ASN A 2 -1.26 -1.50 6.86
CA ASN A 2 -0.45 -1.49 8.07
C ASN A 2 0.01 -2.91 8.36
N ARG A 3 1.20 -3.24 7.91
CA ARG A 3 1.88 -4.47 8.23
C ARG A 3 1.90 -4.69 9.75
N GLU A 4 1.55 -5.89 10.24
CA GLU A 4 1.52 -6.20 11.68
C GLU A 4 2.87 -5.89 12.34
N ARG A 5 3.97 -6.24 11.69
CA ARG A 5 5.33 -5.92 12.12
C ARG A 5 5.55 -4.41 12.28
N ASN A 6 5.05 -3.60 11.35
CA ASN A 6 5.17 -2.15 11.45
C ASN A 6 4.38 -1.61 12.66
N LYS A 7 3.16 -2.14 12.89
CA LYS A 7 2.37 -1.76 14.07
C LYS A 7 3.09 -2.10 15.37
N ARG A 8 3.68 -3.29 15.47
CA ARG A 8 4.44 -3.72 16.65
C ARG A 8 5.66 -2.83 16.93
N ASN A 9 6.32 -2.33 15.89
CA ASN A 9 7.48 -1.46 15.99
C ASN A 9 7.13 0.04 16.06
N GLY A 10 5.84 0.38 16.12
CA GLY A 10 5.38 1.76 16.22
C GLY A 10 5.38 2.55 14.91
N PHE A 11 5.63 1.89 13.75
CA PHE A 11 5.57 2.50 12.42
C PHE A 11 4.12 2.57 11.88
N GLY A 12 3.17 2.85 12.77
CA GLY A 12 1.79 3.14 12.40
C GLY A 12 1.55 4.63 12.19
N ARG A 13 0.32 4.99 11.89
CA ARG A 13 -0.14 6.39 11.91
C ARG A 13 -1.12 6.60 13.06
N PRO A 14 -0.88 7.53 13.96
CA PRO A 14 0.34 8.36 14.08
C PRO A 14 1.58 7.53 14.43
N LEU A 15 2.77 8.03 14.06
CA LEU A 15 4.05 7.37 14.33
C LEU A 15 4.32 7.35 15.84
N LYS A 16 4.45 6.14 16.41
CA LYS A 16 4.71 5.93 17.86
C LYS A 16 5.89 4.99 18.03
N LEU A 17 7.09 5.50 17.77
CA LEU A 17 8.30 4.68 17.87
C LEU A 17 8.56 4.25 19.32
N SER A 18 8.77 2.96 19.52
CA SER A 18 9.17 2.40 20.81
C SER A 18 10.60 2.86 21.19
N LEU A 19 10.90 2.83 22.49
CA LEU A 19 12.27 3.12 22.96
C LEU A 19 13.29 2.17 22.30
N ALA A 20 12.95 0.91 22.16
CA ALA A 20 13.80 -0.09 21.48
C ALA A 20 14.10 0.31 20.03
N THR A 21 13.09 0.76 19.27
CA THR A 21 13.28 1.24 17.90
C THR A 21 14.15 2.48 17.81
N LYS A 22 13.99 3.40 18.78
CA LYS A 22 14.86 4.60 18.86
C LYS A 22 16.30 4.25 19.17
N LEU A 23 16.53 3.32 20.10
CA LEU A 23 17.88 2.83 20.43
C LEU A 23 18.49 2.04 19.28
N ASP A 24 17.70 1.31 18.53
CA ASP A 24 18.18 0.59 17.34
C ASP A 24 18.66 1.56 16.25
N ALA A 25 18.00 2.70 16.07
CA ALA A 25 18.44 3.74 15.14
C ALA A 25 19.86 4.22 15.42
N LEU A 26 20.29 4.26 16.69
CA LEU A 26 21.66 4.65 17.09
C LEU A 26 22.72 3.65 16.59
N ARG A 27 22.33 2.42 16.28
CA ARG A 27 23.23 1.40 15.71
C ARG A 27 23.44 1.58 14.21
N HIS A 28 22.70 2.49 13.58
CA HIS A 28 22.76 2.80 12.15
C HIS A 28 23.23 4.25 11.92
N PRO A 29 24.48 4.61 12.23
CA PRO A 29 24.95 6.00 12.24
C PRO A 29 24.89 6.68 10.87
N LEU A 30 25.09 5.94 9.78
CA LEU A 30 25.00 6.50 8.42
C LEU A 30 23.56 6.88 8.08
N TRP A 31 22.60 6.02 8.41
CA TRP A 31 21.18 6.31 8.23
C TRP A 31 20.74 7.48 9.11
N LEU A 32 21.19 7.50 10.38
CA LEU A 32 20.84 8.56 11.31
C LEU A 32 21.39 9.92 10.85
N LYS A 33 22.63 9.93 10.34
CA LYS A 33 23.25 11.14 9.75
C LYS A 33 22.42 11.63 8.56
N ASP A 34 22.05 10.74 7.64
CA ASP A 34 21.25 11.07 6.46
C ASP A 34 19.87 11.63 6.87
N TYR A 35 19.20 10.98 7.80
CA TYR A 35 17.92 11.42 8.34
C TYR A 35 18.01 12.81 9.02
N MET A 36 19.05 13.06 9.79
CA MET A 36 19.26 14.36 10.44
C MET A 36 19.63 15.48 9.47
N THR A 37 20.28 15.13 8.36
CA THR A 37 20.70 16.10 7.34
C THR A 37 19.60 16.41 6.34
N ASN A 38 18.90 15.37 5.87
CA ASN A 38 17.94 15.46 4.77
C ASN A 38 16.47 15.31 5.21
N GLY A 39 16.23 14.88 6.46
CA GLY A 39 14.88 14.67 6.98
C GLY A 39 14.18 13.48 6.35
N ILE A 40 12.84 13.54 6.35
CA ILE A 40 11.97 12.54 5.71
C ILE A 40 11.91 12.83 4.21
N ALA A 41 12.05 11.78 3.39
CA ALA A 41 11.96 11.93 1.94
C ALA A 41 10.57 12.46 1.52
N MET A 42 10.58 13.52 0.72
CA MET A 42 9.37 14.10 0.14
C MET A 42 8.76 13.15 -0.89
N LEU A 43 7.44 13.08 -0.92
CA LEU A 43 6.68 12.43 -1.99
C LEU A 43 6.55 13.40 -3.17
N ALA A 44 7.63 13.58 -3.93
CA ALA A 44 7.78 14.62 -4.95
C ALA A 44 6.64 14.67 -5.97
N ASN A 45 6.10 13.51 -6.37
CA ASN A 45 4.98 13.47 -7.31
C ASN A 45 3.67 14.01 -6.74
N TRP A 46 3.56 14.12 -5.42
CA TRP A 46 2.38 14.60 -4.72
C TRP A 46 2.51 16.03 -4.18
N GLU A 47 3.74 16.53 -4.09
CA GLU A 47 4.03 17.87 -3.56
C GLU A 47 3.24 18.96 -4.29
N GLN A 48 3.11 18.84 -5.60
CA GLN A 48 2.37 19.82 -6.43
C GLN A 48 0.85 19.86 -6.14
N TYR A 49 0.28 18.82 -5.52
CA TYR A 49 -1.15 18.74 -5.20
C TYR A 49 -1.42 19.07 -3.73
N ALA A 50 -0.41 19.12 -2.90
CA ALA A 50 -0.51 19.51 -1.50
C ALA A 50 -0.48 21.05 -1.37
N PRO A 51 -0.93 21.62 -0.25
CA PRO A 51 -0.78 23.05 0.02
C PRO A 51 0.68 23.50 -0.13
N ALA A 52 0.90 24.66 -0.71
CA ALA A 52 2.25 25.19 -0.94
C ALA A 52 3.01 25.34 0.39
N GLY A 53 4.26 24.85 0.41
CA GLY A 53 5.11 24.89 1.61
C GLY A 53 4.85 23.77 2.61
N SER A 54 4.03 22.76 2.25
CA SER A 54 3.82 21.58 3.10
C SER A 54 5.12 20.82 3.34
N SER A 55 5.30 20.36 4.58
CA SER A 55 6.38 19.43 4.96
C SER A 55 6.13 18.03 4.35
N ALA A 56 7.16 17.19 4.34
CA ALA A 56 7.04 15.81 3.87
C ALA A 56 5.99 14.99 4.65
N GLU A 57 5.80 15.29 5.94
CA GLU A 57 4.77 14.67 6.77
C GLU A 57 3.36 15.10 6.35
N GLU A 58 3.15 16.40 6.12
CA GLU A 58 1.88 16.97 5.68
C GLU A 58 1.50 16.47 4.28
N VAL A 59 2.46 16.40 3.35
CA VAL A 59 2.24 15.78 2.03
C VAL A 59 1.87 14.30 2.19
N GLY A 60 2.54 13.58 3.06
CA GLY A 60 2.22 12.17 3.36
C GLY A 60 0.82 11.99 3.95
N GLU A 61 0.36 12.90 4.78
CA GLU A 61 -0.98 12.91 5.34
C GLU A 61 -2.03 13.28 4.27
N PHE A 62 -1.75 14.31 3.48
CA PHE A 62 -2.58 14.68 2.33
C PHE A 62 -2.81 13.48 1.42
N VAL A 63 -1.73 12.80 0.99
CA VAL A 63 -1.82 11.59 0.16
C VAL A 63 -2.68 10.51 0.81
N ALA A 64 -2.48 10.27 2.11
CA ALA A 64 -3.26 9.26 2.82
C ALA A 64 -4.77 9.55 2.83
N ASN A 65 -5.15 10.82 2.86
CA ASN A 65 -6.53 11.27 2.87
C ASN A 65 -7.18 11.24 1.47
N GLN A 66 -6.35 11.18 0.39
CA GLN A 66 -6.86 11.04 -0.99
C GLN A 66 -7.27 9.59 -1.32
N PHE A 67 -6.76 8.61 -0.56
CA PHE A 67 -7.16 7.24 -0.83
C PHE A 67 -8.55 6.96 -0.26
N PRO A 68 -9.49 6.48 -1.09
CA PRO A 68 -10.76 5.99 -0.59
C PRO A 68 -10.51 4.81 0.35
N GLY A 69 -11.51 4.46 1.11
CA GLY A 69 -11.52 3.25 1.92
C GLY A 69 -11.22 1.99 1.09
N PRO A 70 -11.30 0.80 1.70
CA PRO A 70 -11.12 -0.45 0.95
C PRO A 70 -12.09 -0.52 -0.20
N LEU A 71 -11.60 -0.83 -1.40
CA LEU A 71 -12.44 -1.06 -2.58
C LEU A 71 -13.39 -2.24 -2.34
N THR A 72 -14.62 -2.08 -2.79
CA THR A 72 -15.67 -3.09 -2.74
C THR A 72 -15.96 -3.63 -4.14
N TRP A 73 -16.71 -4.70 -4.23
CA TRP A 73 -17.13 -5.24 -5.52
C TRP A 73 -18.04 -4.27 -6.31
N LYS A 74 -18.80 -3.43 -5.61
CA LYS A 74 -19.59 -2.37 -6.27
C LYS A 74 -18.71 -1.33 -6.95
N ASP A 75 -17.53 -1.06 -6.39
CA ASP A 75 -16.58 -0.14 -7.04
C ASP A 75 -16.01 -0.77 -8.31
N ILE A 76 -15.79 -2.09 -8.34
CA ILE A 76 -15.36 -2.80 -9.55
C ILE A 76 -16.44 -2.78 -10.64
N GLU A 77 -17.69 -3.04 -10.27
CA GLU A 77 -18.84 -2.93 -11.16
C GLU A 77 -18.93 -1.52 -11.75
N HIS A 78 -18.81 -0.50 -10.90
CA HIS A 78 -18.79 0.90 -11.33
C HIS A 78 -17.62 1.22 -12.28
N PHE A 79 -16.41 0.73 -11.98
CA PHE A 79 -15.28 0.90 -12.89
C PHE A 79 -15.52 0.24 -14.25
N ARG A 80 -16.18 -0.91 -14.27
CA ARG A 80 -16.54 -1.57 -15.51
C ARG A 80 -17.56 -0.76 -16.33
N GLU A 81 -18.51 -0.10 -15.66
CA GLU A 81 -19.51 0.76 -16.33
C GLU A 81 -18.87 1.98 -17.00
N ILE A 82 -17.93 2.63 -16.34
CA ILE A 82 -17.31 3.89 -16.82
C ILE A 82 -16.09 3.67 -17.70
N TRP A 83 -15.48 2.47 -17.70
CA TRP A 83 -14.28 2.15 -18.43
C TRP A 83 -14.50 1.00 -19.40
N SER A 84 -14.49 1.30 -20.71
CA SER A 84 -14.70 0.35 -21.80
C SER A 84 -13.44 -0.41 -22.25
N GLY A 85 -12.27 0.02 -21.81
CA GLY A 85 -10.99 -0.64 -22.11
C GLY A 85 -10.73 -1.84 -21.21
N ASN A 86 -9.54 -2.43 -21.33
CA ASN A 86 -9.14 -3.57 -20.50
C ASN A 86 -9.05 -3.18 -19.02
N LEU A 87 -9.76 -3.92 -18.16
CA LEU A 87 -9.77 -3.78 -16.72
C LEU A 87 -9.03 -4.94 -16.09
N VAL A 88 -7.96 -4.65 -15.35
CA VAL A 88 -7.14 -5.67 -14.69
C VAL A 88 -7.15 -5.44 -13.18
N LEU A 89 -7.54 -6.46 -12.42
CA LEU A 89 -7.47 -6.42 -10.95
C LEU A 89 -6.15 -7.02 -10.45
N LYS A 90 -5.48 -6.28 -9.57
CA LYS A 90 -4.24 -6.71 -8.92
C LYS A 90 -4.47 -7.00 -7.44
N GLY A 91 -3.82 -8.04 -6.92
CA GLY A 91 -3.90 -8.40 -5.51
C GLY A 91 -4.95 -9.46 -5.20
N ILE A 92 -5.52 -10.09 -6.23
CA ILE A 92 -6.46 -11.20 -6.07
C ILE A 92 -5.66 -12.45 -5.68
N MET A 93 -5.97 -12.98 -4.48
CA MET A 93 -5.26 -14.11 -3.86
C MET A 93 -6.17 -15.30 -3.56
N ARG A 94 -7.47 -15.18 -3.79
CA ARG A 94 -8.46 -16.22 -3.57
C ARG A 94 -9.14 -16.61 -4.88
N VAL A 95 -9.40 -17.90 -5.03
CA VAL A 95 -10.11 -18.43 -6.22
C VAL A 95 -11.52 -17.85 -6.32
N ASP A 96 -12.24 -17.77 -5.19
CA ASP A 96 -13.59 -17.19 -5.15
C ASP A 96 -13.62 -15.74 -5.65
N ASP A 97 -12.62 -14.94 -5.26
CA ASP A 97 -12.48 -13.56 -5.71
C ASP A 97 -12.13 -13.50 -7.22
N ALA A 98 -11.34 -14.44 -7.71
CA ALA A 98 -11.03 -14.54 -9.14
C ALA A 98 -12.26 -14.85 -9.98
N ILE A 99 -13.10 -15.80 -9.55
CA ILE A 99 -14.36 -16.14 -10.21
C ILE A 99 -15.27 -14.91 -10.22
N ARG A 100 -15.45 -14.27 -9.08
CA ARG A 100 -16.29 -13.07 -8.96
C ARG A 100 -15.79 -11.91 -9.83
N ALA A 101 -14.49 -11.75 -9.95
CA ALA A 101 -13.92 -10.73 -10.83
C ALA A 101 -14.23 -11.01 -12.30
N ALA A 102 -14.15 -12.27 -12.72
CA ALA A 102 -14.55 -12.68 -14.08
C ALA A 102 -16.04 -12.42 -14.34
N GLU A 103 -16.91 -12.75 -13.37
CA GLU A 103 -18.35 -12.46 -13.45
C GLU A 103 -18.66 -10.96 -13.54
N ALA A 104 -17.83 -10.11 -12.88
CA ALA A 104 -17.93 -8.66 -12.97
C ALA A 104 -17.35 -8.07 -14.27
N GLY A 105 -16.92 -8.91 -15.22
CA GLY A 105 -16.43 -8.48 -16.53
C GLY A 105 -15.01 -7.91 -16.50
N VAL A 106 -14.16 -8.38 -15.58
CA VAL A 106 -12.74 -8.03 -15.52
C VAL A 106 -11.97 -8.82 -16.56
N ASP A 107 -11.14 -8.14 -17.35
CA ASP A 107 -10.41 -8.74 -18.48
C ASP A 107 -9.14 -9.47 -18.07
N GLY A 108 -8.63 -9.20 -16.87
CA GLY A 108 -7.41 -9.83 -16.39
C GLY A 108 -7.22 -9.76 -14.89
N LEU A 109 -6.47 -10.73 -14.37
CA LEU A 109 -6.12 -10.82 -12.95
C LEU A 109 -4.60 -10.88 -12.78
N MET A 110 -4.12 -10.16 -11.78
CA MET A 110 -2.73 -10.23 -11.34
C MET A 110 -2.70 -10.67 -9.88
N GLY A 111 -2.31 -11.92 -9.64
CA GLY A 111 -2.00 -12.43 -8.30
C GLY A 111 -0.84 -11.62 -7.71
N SER A 112 -1.01 -11.11 -6.52
CA SER A 112 0.07 -10.39 -5.82
C SER A 112 -0.25 -10.21 -4.35
N ASN A 113 0.65 -10.67 -3.50
CA ASN A 113 0.63 -10.39 -2.07
C ASN A 113 1.51 -9.17 -1.70
N HIS A 114 1.93 -8.38 -2.68
CA HIS A 114 2.86 -7.25 -2.52
C HIS A 114 4.21 -7.63 -1.89
N GLY A 115 4.68 -8.87 -2.09
CA GLY A 115 5.88 -9.39 -1.44
C GLY A 115 5.72 -9.48 0.08
N ALA A 116 4.54 -9.89 0.56
CA ALA A 116 4.14 -9.91 1.97
C ALA A 116 4.25 -8.55 2.70
N ARG A 117 4.26 -7.44 1.96
CA ARG A 117 4.33 -6.09 2.56
C ARG A 117 3.01 -5.60 3.12
N GLN A 118 1.89 -6.15 2.66
CA GLN A 118 0.55 -5.76 3.11
C GLN A 118 0.05 -6.67 4.24
N LEU A 119 0.29 -7.97 4.12
CA LEU A 119 -0.12 -8.98 5.09
C LEU A 119 1.04 -9.95 5.32
N ASP A 120 1.55 -10.02 6.55
CA ASP A 120 2.80 -10.75 6.87
C ASP A 120 2.72 -12.26 6.63
N ARG A 121 1.52 -12.85 6.66
CA ARG A 121 1.28 -14.30 6.49
C ARG A 121 0.38 -14.61 5.28
N ALA A 122 0.31 -13.70 4.32
CA ALA A 122 -0.38 -14.01 3.09
C ALA A 122 0.34 -15.16 2.37
N PRO A 123 -0.39 -16.13 1.79
CA PRO A 123 0.21 -17.15 0.95
C PRO A 123 1.02 -16.49 -0.18
N SER A 124 2.02 -17.19 -0.69
CA SER A 124 2.65 -16.82 -1.95
C SER A 124 1.60 -16.81 -3.06
N GLU A 125 1.90 -16.11 -4.14
CA GLU A 125 1.02 -16.09 -5.31
C GLU A 125 0.54 -17.52 -5.63
N PRO A 126 -0.77 -17.71 -5.89
CA PRO A 126 -1.27 -19.02 -6.24
C PRO A 126 -0.49 -19.53 -7.45
N CYS A 127 0.04 -20.74 -7.30
CA CYS A 127 0.73 -21.39 -8.39
C CYS A 127 -0.25 -21.53 -9.56
N ARG A 128 0.20 -21.28 -10.78
CA ARG A 128 -0.59 -21.35 -12.04
C ARG A 128 -1.46 -22.61 -12.19
N ARG A 129 -1.23 -23.62 -11.37
CA ARG A 129 -1.98 -24.88 -11.39
C ARG A 129 -3.39 -24.79 -10.81
N ASP A 130 -3.70 -23.74 -10.04
CA ASP A 130 -4.97 -23.62 -9.33
C ASP A 130 -6.03 -22.83 -10.11
N PHE A 131 -5.70 -22.34 -11.31
CA PHE A 131 -6.56 -21.53 -12.18
C PHE A 131 -6.88 -22.17 -13.54
N LEU A 132 -6.56 -23.48 -13.72
CA LEU A 132 -6.88 -24.23 -14.95
C LEU A 132 -7.97 -25.28 -14.69
#